data_c224c572423874f9c18eafb4ae7b4330
#
_entry.id   c224c572423874f9c18eafb4ae7b4330
#
_cell.length_a   1.000
_cell.length_b   1.000
_cell.length_c   1.000
_cell.angle_alpha   90.00
_cell.angle_beta   90.00
_cell.angle_gamma   90.00
#
_symmetry.space_group_name_H-M   'P 1'
#
loop_
_entity.id
_entity.type
_entity.pdbx_description
1 polymer ?
#
loop_
_entity_poly.entity_id
_entity_poly.type
_entity_poly.pdbx_seq_one_letter_code
_entity_poly.pdbx_strand_id
1 'polypeptide(L)'
;MKQSFETSKLYYGFPIFILGYQDQTHGYNVTTCSSSYSLGDWLVIGVGSEENAADQIKHYQKFTVNIPDESLMLEMEQAGFISHREKIAKFGLDFQPSKLTQAPILDACPVVLDCQVDRIIEEDGICHIFAKILDRLAESDLLDDRGHFKNDRFAPTYFMGDGYKRVYRYLDDRVDPMGSFIKKARKKDDKSSITT
;
A
#
# COMPACT_ATOMS: atom_id res chain seq x y z
N MET A 1 20.58 -0.92 -26.03
CA MET A 1 21.40 -1.92 -25.31
C MET A 1 21.15 -1.78 -23.83
N LYS A 2 20.97 -2.89 -23.06
CA LYS A 2 20.85 -2.85 -21.59
C LYS A 2 22.24 -2.86 -20.98
N GLN A 3 22.40 -2.15 -19.87
CA GLN A 3 23.65 -2.12 -19.11
C GLN A 3 23.35 -2.45 -17.64
N SER A 4 24.32 -3.08 -16.98
CA SER A 4 24.26 -3.26 -15.52
C SER A 4 24.48 -1.91 -14.84
N PHE A 5 23.78 -1.68 -13.72
CA PHE A 5 23.99 -0.55 -12.83
C PHE A 5 24.00 -1.03 -11.38
N GLU A 6 24.78 -0.37 -10.56
CA GLU A 6 24.92 -0.72 -9.15
C GLU A 6 23.98 0.13 -8.30
N THR A 7 23.13 -0.53 -7.53
CA THR A 7 22.29 0.11 -6.53
C THR A 7 21.96 -0.88 -5.41
N SER A 8 21.91 -0.41 -4.18
CA SER A 8 21.49 -1.22 -3.04
C SER A 8 19.96 -1.40 -2.98
N LYS A 9 19.20 -0.56 -3.69
CA LYS A 9 17.74 -0.55 -3.68
C LYS A 9 17.21 -0.14 -5.05
N LEU A 10 16.15 -0.81 -5.50
CA LEU A 10 15.43 -0.43 -6.71
C LEU A 10 13.93 -0.48 -6.44
N TYR A 11 13.29 0.68 -6.41
CA TYR A 11 11.84 0.83 -6.30
C TYR A 11 11.28 1.15 -7.69
N TYR A 12 10.54 0.21 -8.27
CA TYR A 12 10.04 0.30 -9.65
C TYR A 12 8.54 0.62 -9.75
N GLY A 13 7.99 1.25 -8.70
CA GLY A 13 6.58 1.63 -8.61
C GLY A 13 5.83 0.82 -7.57
N PHE A 14 6.17 1.03 -6.29
CA PHE A 14 5.44 0.46 -5.17
C PHE A 14 4.40 1.45 -4.65
N PRO A 15 3.15 1.04 -4.42
CA PRO A 15 2.18 1.92 -3.79
C PRO A 15 2.63 2.27 -2.36
N ILE A 16 2.46 3.53 -1.98
CA ILE A 16 2.71 3.96 -0.60
C ILE A 16 1.46 3.68 0.23
N PHE A 17 1.67 3.31 1.49
CA PHE A 17 0.62 3.16 2.47
C PHE A 17 1.10 3.56 3.86
N ILE A 18 0.15 3.92 4.70
CA ILE A 18 0.36 4.17 6.12
C ILE A 18 -0.04 2.91 6.87
N LEU A 19 0.94 2.25 7.47
CA LEU A 19 0.77 1.08 8.30
C LEU A 19 0.27 1.52 9.67
N GLY A 20 -0.93 1.12 10.06
CA GLY A 20 -1.53 1.40 11.36
C GLY A 20 -1.41 0.19 12.30
N TYR A 21 -1.02 0.40 13.53
CA TYR A 21 -0.82 -0.68 14.51
C TYR A 21 -1.08 -0.22 15.94
N GLN A 22 -1.41 -1.18 16.80
CA GLN A 22 -1.43 -0.95 18.25
C GLN A 22 0.00 -0.81 18.76
N ASP A 23 0.21 0.08 19.72
CA ASP A 23 1.52 0.41 20.28
C ASP A 23 1.46 0.32 21.82
N GLN A 24 2.34 -0.48 22.42
CA GLN A 24 2.38 -0.70 23.87
C GLN A 24 2.63 0.58 24.67
N THR A 25 3.32 1.56 24.08
CA THR A 25 3.67 2.82 24.75
C THR A 25 2.66 3.93 24.45
N HIS A 26 2.16 3.98 23.22
CA HIS A 26 1.35 5.09 22.73
C HIS A 26 -0.12 4.72 22.49
N GLY A 27 -0.51 3.48 22.76
CA GLY A 27 -1.85 2.94 22.44
C GLY A 27 -1.99 2.61 20.97
N TYR A 28 -1.85 3.61 20.10
CA TYR A 28 -1.90 3.47 18.64
C TYR A 28 -0.79 4.26 17.98
N ASN A 29 -0.30 3.75 16.86
CA ASN A 29 0.74 4.44 16.11
C ASN A 29 0.67 4.10 14.60
N VAL A 30 1.46 4.82 13.82
CA VAL A 30 1.53 4.65 12.36
C VAL A 30 2.98 4.72 11.87
N THR A 31 3.23 4.16 10.68
CA THR A 31 4.47 4.39 9.93
C THR A 31 4.19 4.28 8.43
N THR A 32 5.00 4.93 7.61
CA THR A 32 4.86 4.87 6.15
C THR A 32 5.71 3.76 5.58
N CYS A 33 5.10 2.94 4.73
CA CYS A 33 5.71 1.82 4.03
C CYS A 33 5.36 1.85 2.54
N SER A 34 6.11 1.08 1.74
CA SER A 34 5.83 0.90 0.31
C SER A 34 6.09 -0.53 -0.18
N SER A 35 6.78 -1.34 0.60
CA SER A 35 7.14 -2.71 0.20
C SER A 35 5.98 -3.66 0.49
N SER A 36 5.14 -3.91 -0.52
CA SER A 36 3.98 -4.79 -0.36
C SER A 36 3.56 -5.44 -1.68
N TYR A 37 2.88 -6.57 -1.56
CA TYR A 37 2.03 -7.11 -2.60
C TYR A 37 0.83 -7.84 -1.99
N SER A 38 -0.27 -7.93 -2.75
CA SER A 38 -1.44 -8.71 -2.35
C SER A 38 -1.87 -9.65 -3.47
N LEU A 39 -2.37 -10.83 -3.10
CA LEU A 39 -2.95 -11.80 -4.01
C LEU A 39 -4.06 -12.58 -3.30
N GLY A 40 -5.28 -12.47 -3.80
CA GLY A 40 -6.47 -13.01 -3.12
C GLY A 40 -6.62 -12.36 -1.74
N ASP A 41 -6.73 -13.18 -0.70
CA ASP A 41 -6.84 -12.71 0.69
C ASP A 41 -5.49 -12.64 1.41
N TRP A 42 -4.39 -12.71 0.68
CA TRP A 42 -3.07 -12.57 1.24
C TRP A 42 -2.49 -11.20 0.98
N LEU A 43 -1.84 -10.64 1.98
CA LEU A 43 -0.97 -9.48 1.90
C LEU A 43 0.40 -9.87 2.43
N VAL A 44 1.44 -9.42 1.74
CA VAL A 44 2.82 -9.51 2.23
C VAL A 44 3.41 -8.11 2.27
N ILE A 45 3.99 -7.73 3.40
CA ILE A 45 4.71 -6.46 3.56
C ILE A 45 6.12 -6.71 4.08
N GLY A 46 7.03 -5.81 3.72
CA GLY A 46 8.40 -5.77 4.25
C GLY A 46 8.59 -4.55 5.16
N VAL A 47 9.04 -4.77 6.40
CA VAL A 47 9.32 -3.73 7.40
C VAL A 47 10.72 -3.98 7.96
N GLY A 48 11.50 -2.92 8.23
CA GLY A 48 12.79 -3.07 8.90
C GLY A 48 12.63 -3.70 10.28
N SER A 49 13.46 -4.70 10.61
CA SER A 49 13.32 -5.45 11.87
C SER A 49 13.57 -4.60 13.12
N GLU A 50 14.34 -3.52 12.99
CA GLU A 50 14.64 -2.55 14.05
C GLU A 50 13.57 -1.45 14.21
N GLU A 51 12.53 -1.47 13.36
CA GLU A 51 11.48 -0.45 13.42
C GLU A 51 10.45 -0.78 14.51
N ASN A 52 9.95 0.24 15.21
CA ASN A 52 8.90 0.07 16.21
C ASN A 52 7.68 -0.68 15.67
N ALA A 53 7.29 -0.43 14.41
CA ALA A 53 6.19 -1.12 13.77
C ALA A 53 6.40 -2.65 13.72
N ALA A 54 7.62 -3.12 13.44
CA ALA A 54 7.93 -4.54 13.42
C ALA A 54 7.72 -5.18 14.80
N ASP A 55 8.22 -4.54 15.87
CA ASP A 55 8.07 -5.03 17.24
C ASP A 55 6.61 -5.07 17.69
N GLN A 56 5.86 -4.00 17.41
CA GLN A 56 4.45 -3.91 17.78
C GLN A 56 3.60 -4.92 17.00
N ILE A 57 3.86 -5.11 15.70
CA ILE A 57 3.15 -6.11 14.90
C ILE A 57 3.53 -7.54 15.33
N LYS A 58 4.78 -7.80 15.70
CA LYS A 58 5.17 -9.09 16.31
C LYS A 58 4.38 -9.36 17.59
N HIS A 59 4.14 -8.33 18.39
CA HIS A 59 3.41 -8.45 19.67
C HIS A 59 1.89 -8.62 19.48
N TYR A 60 1.25 -7.70 18.72
CA TYR A 60 -0.21 -7.68 18.57
C TYR A 60 -0.73 -8.60 17.48
N GLN A 61 0.10 -9.00 16.52
CA GLN A 61 -0.24 -9.86 15.39
C GLN A 61 -1.33 -9.28 14.48
N LYS A 62 -1.51 -7.98 14.47
CA LYS A 62 -2.60 -7.26 13.79
C LYS A 62 -2.13 -5.89 13.32
N PHE A 63 -2.64 -5.44 12.20
CA PHE A 63 -2.35 -4.12 11.64
C PHE A 63 -3.37 -3.73 10.56
N THR A 64 -3.39 -2.45 10.19
CA THR A 64 -4.12 -1.96 9.02
C THR A 64 -3.16 -1.41 7.98
N VAL A 65 -3.52 -1.53 6.72
CA VAL A 65 -2.88 -0.84 5.60
C VAL A 65 -3.81 0.23 5.12
N ASN A 66 -3.52 1.48 5.48
CA ASN A 66 -4.28 2.65 5.11
C ASN A 66 -3.65 3.25 3.84
N ILE A 67 -4.36 3.23 2.72
CA ILE A 67 -3.83 3.65 1.42
C ILE A 67 -4.30 5.07 1.15
N PRO A 68 -3.39 6.06 1.25
CA PRO A 68 -3.71 7.46 1.04
C PRO A 68 -3.75 7.80 -0.45
N ASP A 69 -4.35 8.93 -0.76
CA ASP A 69 -4.15 9.65 -2.02
C ASP A 69 -3.10 10.78 -1.86
N GLU A 70 -2.98 11.63 -2.89
CA GLU A 70 -2.00 12.72 -2.89
C GLU A 70 -2.27 13.83 -1.87
N SER A 71 -3.46 13.89 -1.26
CA SER A 71 -3.79 14.91 -0.26
C SER A 71 -3.04 14.74 1.06
N LEU A 72 -2.56 13.52 1.35
CA LEU A 72 -1.88 13.15 2.60
C LEU A 72 -0.35 13.05 2.47
N MET A 73 0.26 13.69 1.46
CA MET A 73 1.71 13.55 1.22
C MET A 73 2.57 14.07 2.38
N LEU A 74 2.15 15.14 3.05
CA LEU A 74 2.88 15.69 4.20
C LEU A 74 2.86 14.71 5.37
N GLU A 75 1.69 14.20 5.73
CA GLU A 75 1.48 13.25 6.82
C GLU A 75 2.21 11.93 6.54
N MET A 76 2.20 11.47 5.29
CA MET A 76 2.95 10.29 4.85
C MET A 76 4.46 10.45 5.08
N GLU A 77 5.04 11.57 4.67
CA GLU A 77 6.47 11.83 4.89
C GLU A 77 6.77 11.93 6.38
N GLN A 78 6.00 12.68 7.13
CA GLN A 78 6.17 12.84 8.57
C GLN A 78 6.09 11.50 9.31
N ALA A 79 5.14 10.64 8.96
CA ALA A 79 5.01 9.32 9.55
C ALA A 79 6.18 8.39 9.21
N GLY A 80 6.80 8.55 8.03
CA GLY A 80 7.93 7.75 7.56
C GLY A 80 9.29 8.16 8.11
N PHE A 81 9.52 9.48 8.33
CA PHE A 81 10.82 9.99 8.76
C PHE A 81 11.07 10.01 10.27
N ILE A 82 10.04 9.75 11.08
CA ILE A 82 10.14 9.76 12.54
C ILE A 82 9.94 8.33 13.06
N SER A 83 10.86 7.83 13.88
CA SER A 83 10.78 6.51 14.50
C SER A 83 10.62 6.60 16.02
N HIS A 84 10.07 5.57 16.64
CA HIS A 84 9.93 5.41 18.12
C HIS A 84 9.26 6.61 18.84
N ARG A 85 8.31 7.28 18.18
CA ARG A 85 7.53 8.40 18.76
C ARG A 85 6.07 8.23 18.44
N GLU A 86 5.25 8.82 19.28
CA GLU A 86 3.82 8.99 19.00
C GLU A 86 3.64 9.87 17.76
N LYS A 87 2.83 9.43 16.81
CA LYS A 87 2.66 10.11 15.51
C LYS A 87 1.22 10.52 15.25
N ILE A 88 0.24 9.77 15.74
CA ILE A 88 -1.17 10.01 15.44
C ILE A 88 -1.60 11.38 15.97
N ALA A 89 -1.48 11.63 17.26
CA ALA A 89 -1.84 12.93 17.82
C ALA A 89 -0.89 14.05 17.38
N LYS A 90 0.40 13.72 17.22
CA LYS A 90 1.41 14.71 16.79
C LYS A 90 1.11 15.29 15.41
N PHE A 91 0.57 14.48 14.49
CA PHE A 91 0.25 14.91 13.12
C PHE A 91 -1.25 15.17 12.91
N GLY A 92 -2.05 15.08 13.97
CA GLY A 92 -3.49 15.34 13.90
C GLY A 92 -4.23 14.33 13.02
N LEU A 93 -3.81 13.07 13.04
CA LEU A 93 -4.45 12.01 12.28
C LEU A 93 -5.67 11.50 13.03
N ASP A 94 -6.84 11.76 12.50
CA ASP A 94 -8.08 11.17 13.01
C ASP A 94 -8.18 9.71 12.59
N PHE A 95 -8.65 8.86 13.51
CA PHE A 95 -8.78 7.42 13.27
C PHE A 95 -9.87 6.79 14.12
N GLN A 96 -10.28 5.61 13.72
CA GLN A 96 -11.12 4.71 14.51
C GLN A 96 -10.47 3.33 14.62
N PRO A 97 -10.53 2.68 15.81
CA PRO A 97 -10.08 1.29 15.92
C PRO A 97 -10.94 0.36 15.06
N SER A 98 -10.30 -0.52 14.30
CA SER A 98 -11.00 -1.58 13.56
C SER A 98 -11.82 -2.45 14.50
N LYS A 99 -12.99 -2.87 14.05
CA LYS A 99 -13.85 -3.83 14.79
C LYS A 99 -13.23 -5.23 14.85
N LEU A 100 -12.40 -5.61 13.87
CA LEU A 100 -11.83 -6.95 13.76
C LEU A 100 -10.45 -7.05 14.42
N THR A 101 -9.59 -6.08 14.16
CA THR A 101 -8.19 -6.15 14.61
C THR A 101 -7.88 -5.18 15.74
N GLN A 102 -8.70 -4.17 15.97
CA GLN A 102 -8.44 -3.05 16.87
C GLN A 102 -7.22 -2.19 16.43
N ALA A 103 -6.68 -2.39 15.24
CA ALA A 103 -5.67 -1.51 14.67
C ALA A 103 -6.32 -0.22 14.12
N PRO A 104 -5.58 0.92 14.02
CA PRO A 104 -6.18 2.19 13.65
C PRO A 104 -6.50 2.26 12.16
N ILE A 105 -7.76 2.57 11.85
CA ILE A 105 -8.25 2.94 10.51
C ILE A 105 -8.21 4.45 10.44
N LEU A 106 -7.38 5.01 9.57
CA LEU A 106 -7.25 6.46 9.39
C LEU A 106 -8.41 7.00 8.58
N ASP A 107 -9.14 7.98 9.13
CA ASP A 107 -10.35 8.53 8.52
C ASP A 107 -10.07 9.22 7.17
N ALA A 108 -8.87 9.78 7.00
CA ALA A 108 -8.46 10.46 5.77
C ALA A 108 -7.98 9.52 4.64
N CYS A 109 -7.83 8.21 4.91
CA CYS A 109 -7.38 7.25 3.91
C CYS A 109 -8.56 6.61 3.18
N PRO A 110 -8.74 6.83 1.87
CA PRO A 110 -9.93 6.38 1.15
C PRO A 110 -10.06 4.86 1.00
N VAL A 111 -8.96 4.11 1.17
CA VAL A 111 -8.98 2.64 1.12
C VAL A 111 -8.15 2.07 2.28
N VAL A 112 -8.71 1.06 2.95
CA VAL A 112 -8.04 0.40 4.08
C VAL A 112 -8.16 -1.12 3.97
N LEU A 113 -7.07 -1.83 4.24
CA LEU A 113 -7.05 -3.28 4.43
C LEU A 113 -6.85 -3.58 5.92
N ASP A 114 -7.76 -4.37 6.48
CA ASP A 114 -7.67 -4.82 7.87
C ASP A 114 -7.06 -6.21 7.93
N CYS A 115 -5.95 -6.39 8.64
CA CYS A 115 -5.06 -7.52 8.46
C CYS A 115 -4.70 -8.24 9.77
N GLN A 116 -4.72 -9.58 9.70
CA GLN A 116 -4.23 -10.47 10.75
C GLN A 116 -2.96 -11.17 10.28
N VAL A 117 -1.90 -11.09 11.07
CA VAL A 117 -0.64 -11.80 10.79
C VAL A 117 -0.87 -13.31 10.81
N ASP A 118 -0.34 -13.99 9.81
CA ASP A 118 -0.27 -15.45 9.72
C ASP A 118 1.12 -15.93 10.19
N ARG A 119 2.17 -15.34 9.62
CA ARG A 119 3.56 -15.61 10.01
C ARG A 119 4.48 -14.45 9.68
N ILE A 120 5.61 -14.40 10.36
CA ILE A 120 6.69 -13.44 10.11
C ILE A 120 7.97 -14.24 9.85
N ILE A 121 8.67 -13.87 8.78
CA ILE A 121 10.02 -14.37 8.48
C ILE A 121 10.96 -13.17 8.63
N GLU A 122 11.92 -13.29 9.53
CA GLU A 122 12.94 -12.25 9.73
C GLU A 122 14.25 -12.72 9.11
N GLU A 123 14.75 -11.95 8.15
CA GLU A 123 15.96 -12.26 7.41
C GLU A 123 16.65 -10.95 6.97
N ASP A 124 17.96 -10.89 7.12
CA ASP A 124 18.80 -9.75 6.71
C ASP A 124 18.31 -8.37 7.20
N GLY A 125 17.79 -8.31 8.43
CA GLY A 125 17.28 -7.07 9.03
C GLY A 125 15.92 -6.62 8.49
N ILE A 126 15.17 -7.52 7.84
CA ILE A 126 13.84 -7.27 7.30
C ILE A 126 12.86 -8.30 7.88
N CYS A 127 11.72 -7.82 8.39
CA CYS A 127 10.56 -8.63 8.70
C CYS A 127 9.68 -8.75 7.46
N HIS A 128 9.58 -9.93 6.89
CA HIS A 128 8.59 -10.29 5.87
C HIS A 128 7.33 -10.76 6.57
N ILE A 129 6.31 -9.92 6.60
CA ILE A 129 5.06 -10.17 7.32
C ILE A 129 4.03 -10.70 6.34
N PHE A 130 3.63 -11.95 6.52
CA PHE A 130 2.54 -12.59 5.77
C PHE A 130 1.25 -12.46 6.58
N ALA A 131 0.23 -11.88 5.99
CA ALA A 131 -1.03 -11.60 6.67
C ALA A 131 -2.24 -11.99 5.84
N LYS A 132 -3.33 -12.30 6.52
CA LYS A 132 -4.67 -12.44 5.92
C LYS A 132 -5.36 -11.10 5.96
N ILE A 133 -5.94 -10.70 4.84
CA ILE A 133 -6.86 -9.57 4.75
C ILE A 133 -8.21 -10.05 5.26
N LEU A 134 -8.62 -9.52 6.40
CA LEU A 134 -9.89 -9.86 7.03
C LEU A 134 -11.03 -9.01 6.46
N ASP A 135 -10.73 -7.75 6.13
CA ASP A 135 -11.69 -6.82 5.54
C ASP A 135 -10.99 -5.82 4.60
N ARG A 136 -11.77 -5.30 3.67
CA ARG A 136 -11.38 -4.26 2.70
C ARG A 136 -12.42 -3.14 2.78
N LEU A 137 -11.98 -2.00 3.27
CA LEU A 137 -12.81 -0.83 3.45
C LEU A 137 -12.49 0.20 2.37
N ALA A 138 -13.49 0.85 1.85
CA ALA A 138 -13.33 1.97 0.93
C ALA A 138 -14.39 3.03 1.21
N GLU A 139 -14.08 4.27 0.88
CA GLU A 139 -15.08 5.33 0.88
C GLU A 139 -16.23 5.01 -0.06
N SER A 140 -17.44 5.42 0.30
CA SER A 140 -18.66 5.04 -0.42
C SER A 140 -18.70 5.53 -1.87
N ASP A 141 -18.06 6.65 -2.16
CA ASP A 141 -17.95 7.21 -3.52
C ASP A 141 -17.00 6.43 -4.43
N LEU A 142 -16.09 5.62 -3.84
CA LEU A 142 -15.24 4.66 -4.55
C LEU A 142 -15.96 3.33 -4.85
N LEU A 143 -17.21 3.17 -4.43
CA LEU A 143 -18.01 1.98 -4.70
C LEU A 143 -19.17 2.31 -5.64
N ASP A 144 -19.50 1.39 -6.55
CA ASP A 144 -20.72 1.47 -7.35
C ASP A 144 -21.94 0.99 -6.55
N ASP A 145 -23.14 1.10 -7.15
CA ASP A 145 -24.40 0.69 -6.53
C ASP A 145 -24.49 -0.81 -6.19
N ARG A 146 -23.56 -1.61 -6.68
CA ARG A 146 -23.43 -3.06 -6.40
C ARG A 146 -22.30 -3.36 -5.40
N GLY A 147 -21.63 -2.32 -4.88
CA GLY A 147 -20.49 -2.45 -3.98
C GLY A 147 -19.18 -2.85 -4.68
N HIS A 148 -19.07 -2.69 -6.01
CA HIS A 148 -17.82 -2.94 -6.71
C HIS A 148 -16.93 -1.69 -6.70
N PHE A 149 -15.64 -1.90 -6.57
CA PHE A 149 -14.64 -0.83 -6.54
C PHE A 149 -14.50 -0.14 -7.90
N LYS A 150 -14.58 1.18 -7.91
CA LYS A 150 -14.39 2.04 -9.09
C LYS A 150 -12.90 2.28 -9.35
N ASN A 151 -12.29 1.38 -10.11
CA ASN A 151 -10.84 1.37 -10.35
C ASN A 151 -10.28 2.62 -11.04
N ASP A 152 -11.12 3.42 -11.68
CA ASP A 152 -10.79 4.65 -12.39
C ASP A 152 -10.93 5.92 -11.53
N ARG A 153 -11.36 5.76 -10.28
CA ARG A 153 -11.60 6.86 -9.33
C ARG A 153 -10.54 6.97 -8.23
N PHE A 154 -9.79 5.90 -8.01
CA PHE A 154 -8.78 5.84 -6.96
C PHE A 154 -7.37 5.94 -7.54
N ALA A 155 -6.60 6.92 -7.10
CA ALA A 155 -5.25 7.20 -7.55
C ALA A 155 -4.24 7.15 -6.39
N PRO A 156 -3.76 5.96 -5.99
CA PRO A 156 -2.73 5.85 -4.97
C PRO A 156 -1.41 6.46 -5.45
N THR A 157 -0.63 6.98 -4.52
CA THR A 157 0.71 7.50 -4.80
C THR A 157 1.73 6.37 -4.86
N TYR A 158 2.67 6.45 -5.80
CA TYR A 158 3.73 5.46 -5.98
C TYR A 158 5.09 6.00 -5.58
N PHE A 159 5.90 5.12 -4.99
CA PHE A 159 7.28 5.36 -4.63
C PHE A 159 8.22 4.70 -5.65
N MET A 160 9.13 5.49 -6.21
CA MET A 160 10.07 5.03 -7.23
C MET A 160 11.47 5.58 -6.97
N GLY A 161 12.47 4.88 -7.52
CA GLY A 161 13.85 5.32 -7.50
C GLY A 161 14.82 4.24 -7.05
N ASP A 162 16.00 4.66 -6.63
CA ASP A 162 17.09 3.77 -6.24
C ASP A 162 17.75 4.21 -4.91
N GLY A 163 18.95 3.71 -4.65
CA GLY A 163 19.74 4.10 -3.49
C GLY A 163 20.18 5.56 -3.49
N TYR A 164 20.19 6.24 -4.64
CA TYR A 164 20.67 7.62 -4.79
C TYR A 164 19.55 8.65 -4.79
N LYS A 165 18.46 8.37 -5.52
CA LYS A 165 17.32 9.29 -5.64
C LYS A 165 16.00 8.55 -5.60
N ARG A 166 15.07 9.05 -4.79
CA ARG A 166 13.71 8.55 -4.65
C ARG A 166 12.71 9.66 -4.93
N VAL A 167 11.60 9.30 -5.56
CA VAL A 167 10.56 10.25 -5.97
C VAL A 167 9.19 9.62 -5.79
N TYR A 168 8.18 10.47 -5.62
CA TYR A 168 6.78 10.08 -5.73
C TYR A 168 6.33 10.18 -7.19
N ARG A 169 5.47 9.27 -7.59
CA ARG A 169 4.80 9.27 -8.89
C ARG A 169 3.30 9.13 -8.68
N TYR A 170 2.56 9.88 -9.46
CA TYR A 170 1.10 9.89 -9.46
C TYR A 170 0.59 9.20 -10.72
N LEU A 171 -0.63 8.63 -10.65
CA LEU A 171 -1.31 8.09 -11.82
C LEU A 171 -1.90 9.23 -12.64
N ASP A 172 -1.99 9.04 -13.95
CA ASP A 172 -2.77 9.90 -14.83
C ASP A 172 -4.16 9.27 -15.09
N ASP A 173 -5.07 10.04 -15.70
CA ASP A 173 -6.47 9.62 -15.93
C ASP A 173 -6.63 8.56 -17.04
N ARG A 174 -5.54 8.08 -17.63
CA ARG A 174 -5.62 7.09 -18.69
C ARG A 174 -5.93 5.71 -18.16
N VAL A 175 -7.02 5.13 -18.62
CA VAL A 175 -7.46 3.79 -18.23
C VAL A 175 -7.70 2.94 -19.48
N ASP A 176 -7.08 1.78 -19.54
CA ASP A 176 -7.34 0.76 -20.55
C ASP A 176 -7.90 -0.51 -19.86
N PRO A 177 -9.11 -0.96 -20.19
CA PRO A 177 -9.65 -2.19 -19.62
C PRO A 177 -8.76 -3.40 -19.94
N MET A 178 -8.60 -4.29 -18.99
CA MET A 178 -7.83 -5.52 -19.17
C MET A 178 -8.36 -6.31 -20.38
N GLY A 179 -7.44 -6.76 -21.24
CA GLY A 179 -7.77 -7.47 -22.49
C GLY A 179 -8.06 -6.56 -23.70
N SER A 180 -8.09 -5.23 -23.53
CA SER A 180 -8.33 -4.28 -24.64
C SER A 180 -7.27 -4.40 -25.74
N PHE A 181 -6.02 -4.61 -25.41
CA PHE A 181 -4.92 -4.76 -26.37
C PHE A 181 -5.03 -6.05 -27.19
N ILE A 182 -5.43 -7.16 -26.59
CA ILE A 182 -5.69 -8.42 -27.30
C ILE A 182 -6.82 -8.23 -28.31
N LYS A 183 -7.92 -7.56 -27.92
CA LYS A 183 -9.04 -7.26 -28.81
C LYS A 183 -8.61 -6.35 -29.96
N LYS A 184 -7.75 -5.35 -29.70
CA LYS A 184 -7.21 -4.46 -30.75
C LYS A 184 -6.30 -5.21 -31.72
N ALA A 185 -5.47 -6.14 -31.27
CA ALA A 185 -4.59 -6.97 -32.11
C ALA A 185 -5.40 -7.88 -33.05
N ARG A 186 -6.36 -8.65 -32.53
CA ARG A 186 -7.22 -9.54 -33.32
C ARG A 186 -7.97 -8.80 -34.44
N LYS A 187 -8.48 -7.59 -34.17
CA LYS A 187 -9.14 -6.76 -35.20
C LYS A 187 -8.21 -6.29 -36.32
N LYS A 188 -6.90 -6.21 -36.11
CA LYS A 188 -5.92 -5.89 -37.13
C LYS A 188 -5.66 -7.09 -38.02
N ASP A 189 -5.54 -8.29 -37.44
CA ASP A 189 -5.29 -9.53 -38.16
C ASP A 189 -6.47 -9.88 -39.08
N ASP A 190 -7.73 -9.73 -38.59
CA ASP A 190 -8.93 -9.93 -39.37
C ASP A 190 -9.04 -8.97 -40.60
N LYS A 191 -8.57 -7.73 -40.43
CA LYS A 191 -8.56 -6.77 -41.56
C LYS A 191 -7.47 -7.04 -42.57
N SER A 192 -6.33 -7.60 -42.19
CA SER A 192 -5.27 -7.97 -43.12
C SER A 192 -5.59 -9.22 -43.93
N SER A 193 -6.44 -10.12 -43.41
CA SER A 193 -6.88 -11.34 -44.14
C SER A 193 -8.03 -11.11 -45.16
N ILE A 194 -8.67 -9.93 -45.15
CA ILE A 194 -9.76 -9.59 -46.08
C ILE A 194 -9.24 -8.81 -47.33
N THR A 195 -7.97 -8.40 -47.30
CA THR A 195 -7.36 -7.57 -48.37
C THR A 195 -6.44 -8.38 -49.29
N THR A 196 -6.49 -9.70 -49.24
CA THR A 196 -5.85 -10.66 -50.15
C THR A 196 -6.92 -11.44 -50.93
#